data_6d979ff0e4c20cd21726eb645bcae6e0
#
_entry.id   6d979ff0e4c20cd21726eb645bcae6e0
#
_cell.length_a   1.000
_cell.length_b   1.000
_cell.length_c   1.000
_cell.angle_alpha   90.00
_cell.angle_beta   90.00
_cell.angle_gamma   90.00
#
_symmetry.space_group_name_H-M   'P 1'
#
loop_
_entity.id
_entity.type
_entity.pdbx_description
1 polymer ?
#
loop_
_entity_poly.entity_id
_entity_poly.type
_entity_poly.pdbx_seq_one_letter_code
_entity_poly.pdbx_strand_id
1 'polypeptide(L)'
;MRRPRKGDLAHHWTLDPETSFLNHGSFGATPAVVLEEQSSLRARIEREPVRFIERDYLGLWDHARLALSEFLNANPDGMTFVTNATAGVNTVLRSLELEEGDEIIVPDHSYQACWNAVDFVTEKSGAKTVVAEIPFRVEGTQEVIDIILGAVTDRTVLALIDTVTSPTGMRMPFEELVVQLQSRGVDVLLDAAHGPGIVPLDLAELDVAYCTGNCHKWLCTPKGSAFLHIRKDRRGLVRPLSIGHGASHVGDAQEKFEFEFAWPGTQDPTPWLCIPKAIEYIGGLVEGGWPEIMERNHALAVEGRSIICEALGTTTPFPDSMVSALAAIEMPSDGEVGAISLEGDPFHNRLLDEYGIQVPVFPWRHHDIRYLRISAQLYNHLDEYHYLAHALKESV
;
A
#
# COMPACT_ATOMS: atom_id res chain seq x y z
N MET A 1 -33.40 -7.26 -3.34
CA MET A 1 -33.17 -5.87 -2.85
C MET A 1 -32.84 -4.96 -4.03
N ARG A 2 -33.13 -3.63 -3.99
CA ARG A 2 -32.72 -2.70 -5.05
C ARG A 2 -31.20 -2.47 -4.94
N ARG A 3 -30.50 -2.44 -6.08
CA ARG A 3 -29.06 -2.10 -6.12
C ARG A 3 -28.79 -0.73 -5.50
N PRO A 4 -27.72 -0.58 -4.72
CA PRO A 4 -27.39 0.70 -4.08
C PRO A 4 -26.95 1.74 -5.12
N ARG A 5 -27.08 3.02 -4.75
CA ARG A 5 -26.52 4.13 -5.52
C ARG A 5 -24.99 4.06 -5.47
N LYS A 6 -24.33 4.44 -6.57
CA LYS A 6 -22.89 4.67 -6.66
C LYS A 6 -22.57 6.13 -6.39
N GLY A 7 -21.32 6.43 -6.08
CA GLY A 7 -20.81 7.80 -6.00
C GLY A 7 -20.96 8.55 -7.33
N ASP A 8 -21.13 9.87 -7.25
CA ASP A 8 -21.35 10.71 -8.44
C ASP A 8 -20.16 10.66 -9.44
N LEU A 9 -18.96 10.34 -8.94
CA LEU A 9 -17.74 10.21 -9.73
C LEU A 9 -17.49 8.78 -10.25
N ALA A 10 -18.39 7.81 -10.00
CA ALA A 10 -18.21 6.43 -10.42
C ALA A 10 -18.01 6.25 -11.93
N HIS A 11 -18.57 7.15 -12.74
CA HIS A 11 -18.48 7.12 -14.19
C HIS A 11 -17.06 7.33 -14.75
N HIS A 12 -16.09 7.76 -13.91
CA HIS A 12 -14.68 7.85 -14.32
C HIS A 12 -13.98 6.49 -14.34
N TRP A 13 -14.56 5.45 -13.72
CA TRP A 13 -14.03 4.09 -13.69
C TRP A 13 -14.89 3.14 -14.52
N THR A 14 -14.27 2.09 -15.06
CA THR A 14 -14.94 1.02 -15.82
C THR A 14 -15.32 -0.18 -14.94
N LEU A 15 -15.57 0.06 -13.64
CA LEU A 15 -16.02 -0.97 -12.72
C LEU A 15 -17.40 -1.51 -13.14
N ASP A 16 -17.63 -2.79 -12.88
CA ASP A 16 -18.93 -3.42 -13.11
C ASP A 16 -20.03 -2.68 -12.34
N PRO A 17 -21.03 -2.10 -13.02
CA PRO A 17 -22.11 -1.38 -12.37
C PRO A 17 -22.97 -2.26 -11.44
N GLU A 18 -22.98 -3.57 -11.67
CA GLU A 18 -23.75 -4.53 -10.86
C GLU A 18 -23.01 -4.91 -9.56
N THR A 19 -21.73 -4.54 -9.42
CA THR A 19 -20.92 -4.88 -8.25
C THR A 19 -20.72 -3.68 -7.33
N SER A 20 -21.04 -3.82 -6.04
CA SER A 20 -20.60 -2.89 -4.99
C SER A 20 -19.15 -3.18 -4.64
N PHE A 21 -18.24 -2.42 -5.26
CA PHE A 21 -16.80 -2.63 -5.10
C PHE A 21 -16.27 -1.87 -3.87
N LEU A 22 -16.27 -2.55 -2.72
CA LEU A 22 -15.80 -2.04 -1.42
C LEU A 22 -14.40 -2.57 -1.07
N ASN A 23 -13.60 -2.90 -2.09
CA ASN A 23 -12.28 -3.53 -1.97
C ASN A 23 -11.18 -2.84 -2.77
N HIS A 24 -11.22 -1.51 -2.86
CA HIS A 24 -10.16 -0.76 -3.56
C HIS A 24 -8.76 -1.05 -2.99
N GLY A 25 -8.66 -1.23 -1.67
CA GLY A 25 -7.40 -1.46 -0.98
C GLY A 25 -6.66 -2.73 -1.41
N SER A 26 -7.32 -3.75 -1.95
CA SER A 26 -6.60 -4.97 -2.36
C SER A 26 -5.69 -4.72 -3.57
N PHE A 27 -6.24 -4.16 -4.67
CA PHE A 27 -5.49 -4.02 -5.92
C PHE A 27 -5.64 -2.65 -6.60
N GLY A 28 -6.49 -1.78 -6.07
CA GLY A 28 -6.86 -0.53 -6.71
C GLY A 28 -7.76 -0.72 -7.94
N ALA A 29 -8.36 0.35 -8.40
CA ALA A 29 -9.03 0.44 -9.70
C ALA A 29 -8.50 1.67 -10.44
N THR A 30 -8.24 1.53 -11.72
CA THR A 30 -7.65 2.57 -12.56
C THR A 30 -8.75 3.28 -13.35
N PRO A 31 -8.82 4.64 -13.38
CA PRO A 31 -9.79 5.36 -14.18
C PRO A 31 -9.60 5.13 -15.68
N ALA A 32 -10.68 5.24 -16.45
CA ALA A 32 -10.68 5.04 -17.91
C ALA A 32 -9.62 5.89 -18.62
N VAL A 33 -9.53 7.17 -18.29
CA VAL A 33 -8.57 8.13 -18.89
C VAL A 33 -7.11 7.70 -18.67
N VAL A 34 -6.79 7.14 -17.50
CA VAL A 34 -5.43 6.63 -17.22
C VAL A 34 -5.14 5.32 -17.98
N LEU A 35 -6.15 4.48 -18.18
CA LEU A 35 -6.02 3.27 -19.04
C LEU A 35 -5.86 3.62 -20.52
N GLU A 36 -6.51 4.69 -20.98
CA GLU A 36 -6.33 5.24 -22.32
C GLU A 36 -4.90 5.74 -22.55
N GLU A 37 -4.33 6.47 -21.56
CA GLU A 37 -2.93 6.90 -21.59
C GLU A 37 -1.99 5.70 -21.66
N GLN A 38 -2.20 4.68 -20.84
CA GLN A 38 -1.42 3.44 -20.91
C GLN A 38 -1.48 2.78 -22.27
N SER A 39 -2.67 2.72 -22.87
CA SER A 39 -2.88 2.14 -24.20
C SER A 39 -2.15 2.93 -25.27
N SER A 40 -2.15 4.26 -25.18
CA SER A 40 -1.40 5.16 -26.07
C SER A 40 0.11 4.93 -25.97
N LEU A 41 0.65 4.82 -24.75
CA LEU A 41 2.07 4.54 -24.51
C LEU A 41 2.47 3.18 -25.08
N ARG A 42 1.68 2.13 -24.88
CA ARG A 42 1.91 0.80 -25.47
C ARG A 42 1.93 0.85 -26.99
N ALA A 43 0.99 1.56 -27.61
CA ALA A 43 0.97 1.74 -29.05
C ALA A 43 2.21 2.50 -29.57
N ARG A 44 2.76 3.44 -28.80
CA ARG A 44 4.03 4.12 -29.13
C ARG A 44 5.21 3.16 -29.07
N ILE A 45 5.27 2.29 -28.04
CA ILE A 45 6.31 1.26 -27.90
C ILE A 45 6.28 0.34 -29.14
N GLU A 46 5.11 -0.21 -29.47
CA GLU A 46 5.00 -1.18 -30.56
C GLU A 46 5.23 -0.57 -31.95
N ARG A 47 5.07 0.74 -32.10
CA ARG A 47 5.34 1.42 -33.38
C ARG A 47 6.83 1.44 -33.73
N GLU A 48 7.70 1.71 -32.77
CA GLU A 48 9.16 1.76 -32.93
C GLU A 48 9.85 1.36 -31.61
N PRO A 49 9.90 0.07 -31.25
CA PRO A 49 10.36 -0.38 -29.94
C PRO A 49 11.77 0.09 -29.57
N VAL A 50 12.72 -0.01 -30.53
CA VAL A 50 14.10 0.40 -30.30
C VAL A 50 14.20 1.90 -30.07
N ARG A 51 13.55 2.70 -30.91
CA ARG A 51 13.56 4.16 -30.74
C ARG A 51 12.93 4.58 -29.43
N PHE A 52 11.80 3.98 -29.04
CA PHE A 52 11.14 4.30 -27.78
C PHE A 52 12.07 4.02 -26.60
N ILE A 53 12.65 2.82 -26.54
CA ILE A 53 13.52 2.43 -25.44
C ILE A 53 14.81 3.25 -25.39
N GLU A 54 15.47 3.48 -26.53
CA GLU A 54 16.78 4.13 -26.55
C GLU A 54 16.71 5.67 -26.46
N ARG A 55 15.59 6.29 -26.86
CA ARG A 55 15.51 7.74 -26.98
C ARG A 55 14.43 8.39 -26.13
N ASP A 56 13.26 7.74 -26.00
CA ASP A 56 12.10 8.37 -25.36
C ASP A 56 11.95 7.94 -23.88
N TYR A 57 12.30 6.68 -23.58
CA TYR A 57 11.99 6.06 -22.30
C TYR A 57 12.57 6.78 -21.08
N LEU A 58 13.88 7.06 -21.07
CA LEU A 58 14.53 7.67 -19.92
C LEU A 58 13.96 9.07 -19.60
N GLY A 59 13.62 9.85 -20.63
CA GLY A 59 12.98 11.16 -20.41
C GLY A 59 11.58 11.04 -19.84
N LEU A 60 10.80 10.04 -20.26
CA LEU A 60 9.48 9.77 -19.72
C LEU A 60 9.55 9.19 -18.30
N TRP A 61 10.52 8.32 -18.05
CA TRP A 61 10.78 7.76 -16.72
C TRP A 61 11.16 8.86 -15.71
N ASP A 62 12.05 9.76 -16.12
CA ASP A 62 12.46 10.89 -15.28
C ASP A 62 11.29 11.85 -15.01
N HIS A 63 10.48 12.14 -16.01
CA HIS A 63 9.26 12.95 -15.82
C HIS A 63 8.32 12.32 -14.80
N ALA A 64 8.08 11.00 -14.87
CA ALA A 64 7.25 10.30 -13.89
C ALA A 64 7.87 10.32 -12.49
N ARG A 65 9.19 10.15 -12.38
CA ARG A 65 9.95 10.21 -11.15
C ARG A 65 9.86 11.58 -10.49
N LEU A 66 10.02 12.64 -11.25
CA LEU A 66 9.91 14.02 -10.75
C LEU A 66 8.48 14.34 -10.29
N ALA A 67 7.47 13.96 -11.07
CA ALA A 67 6.07 14.18 -10.69
C ALA A 67 5.68 13.45 -9.40
N LEU A 68 6.15 12.21 -9.22
CA LEU A 68 5.90 11.47 -7.97
C LEU A 68 6.68 12.06 -6.80
N SER A 69 7.93 12.51 -7.04
CA SER A 69 8.75 13.14 -6.00
C SER A 69 8.12 14.45 -5.52
N GLU A 70 7.58 15.27 -6.41
CA GLU A 70 6.82 16.46 -6.06
C GLU A 70 5.58 16.12 -5.24
N PHE A 71 4.82 15.10 -5.65
CA PHE A 71 3.60 14.66 -4.96
C PHE A 71 3.87 14.16 -3.53
N LEU A 72 5.01 13.51 -3.29
CA LEU A 72 5.41 12.96 -2.00
C LEU A 72 6.37 13.88 -1.22
N ASN A 73 6.63 15.09 -1.69
CA ASN A 73 7.67 15.98 -1.17
C ASN A 73 9.00 15.24 -0.91
N ALA A 74 9.47 14.48 -1.89
CA ALA A 74 10.63 13.62 -1.77
C ALA A 74 11.83 14.18 -2.54
N ASN A 75 13.05 13.87 -2.08
CA ASN A 75 14.24 14.11 -2.89
C ASN A 75 14.22 13.19 -4.13
N PRO A 76 14.15 13.75 -5.37
CA PRO A 76 14.06 12.92 -6.57
C PRO A 76 15.27 12.02 -6.78
N ASP A 77 16.47 12.39 -6.32
CA ASP A 77 17.66 11.56 -6.46
C ASP A 77 17.55 10.21 -5.72
N GLY A 78 16.70 10.11 -4.70
CA GLY A 78 16.43 8.88 -3.97
C GLY A 78 15.26 8.08 -4.51
N MET A 79 14.50 8.65 -5.45
CA MET A 79 13.27 8.06 -5.99
C MET A 79 13.56 7.15 -7.17
N THR A 80 12.97 5.96 -7.14
CA THR A 80 12.99 5.00 -8.25
C THR A 80 11.70 4.19 -8.31
N PHE A 81 11.55 3.35 -9.33
CA PHE A 81 10.36 2.53 -9.52
C PHE A 81 10.63 1.04 -9.33
N VAL A 82 9.62 0.38 -8.79
CA VAL A 82 9.52 -1.07 -8.65
C VAL A 82 8.12 -1.53 -9.11
N THR A 83 7.93 -2.81 -9.31
CA THR A 83 6.64 -3.32 -9.81
C THR A 83 5.53 -3.27 -8.76
N ASN A 84 5.87 -3.40 -7.48
CA ASN A 84 4.97 -3.32 -6.33
C ASN A 84 5.78 -3.10 -5.04
N ALA A 85 5.10 -2.73 -3.95
CA ALA A 85 5.76 -2.50 -2.65
C ALA A 85 6.46 -3.75 -2.12
N THR A 86 5.92 -4.95 -2.36
CA THR A 86 6.59 -6.21 -1.98
C THR A 86 7.96 -6.35 -2.66
N ALA A 87 8.07 -5.97 -3.93
CA ALA A 87 9.36 -5.92 -4.62
C ALA A 87 10.29 -4.87 -4.00
N GLY A 88 9.77 -3.71 -3.61
CA GLY A 88 10.51 -2.66 -2.90
C GLY A 88 11.05 -3.15 -1.55
N VAL A 89 10.19 -3.77 -0.72
CA VAL A 89 10.60 -4.40 0.56
C VAL A 89 11.69 -5.44 0.33
N ASN A 90 11.51 -6.36 -0.62
CA ASN A 90 12.53 -7.35 -0.96
C ASN A 90 13.84 -6.73 -1.45
N THR A 91 13.76 -5.62 -2.23
CA THR A 91 14.94 -4.90 -2.73
C THR A 91 15.79 -4.39 -1.57
N VAL A 92 15.17 -3.76 -0.58
CA VAL A 92 15.88 -3.27 0.60
C VAL A 92 16.41 -4.43 1.43
N LEU A 93 15.56 -5.36 1.86
CA LEU A 93 15.94 -6.46 2.74
C LEU A 93 17.08 -7.30 2.18
N ARG A 94 17.08 -7.60 0.88
CA ARG A 94 18.15 -8.40 0.24
C ARG A 94 19.45 -7.63 -0.02
N SER A 95 19.41 -6.31 0.13
CA SER A 95 20.59 -5.46 0.02
C SER A 95 21.28 -5.22 1.38
N LEU A 96 20.62 -5.56 2.49
CA LEU A 96 21.21 -5.42 3.82
C LEU A 96 22.27 -6.50 4.08
N GLU A 97 23.35 -6.09 4.73
CA GLU A 97 24.38 -6.98 5.26
C GLU A 97 24.04 -7.23 6.74
N LEU A 98 23.23 -8.27 7.00
CA LEU A 98 22.83 -8.69 8.34
C LEU A 98 23.84 -9.63 8.95
N GLU A 99 24.13 -9.45 10.24
CA GLU A 99 24.98 -10.32 11.05
C GLU A 99 24.14 -11.29 11.89
N GLU A 100 24.79 -12.37 12.36
CA GLU A 100 24.15 -13.32 13.27
C GLU A 100 23.69 -12.61 14.56
N GLY A 101 22.42 -12.77 14.90
CA GLY A 101 21.80 -12.18 16.04
C GLY A 101 21.29 -10.74 15.86
N ASP A 102 21.44 -10.12 14.69
CA ASP A 102 20.73 -8.88 14.37
C ASP A 102 19.22 -9.11 14.42
N GLU A 103 18.48 -8.06 14.72
CA GLU A 103 17.03 -8.13 14.87
C GLU A 103 16.32 -7.18 13.92
N ILE A 104 15.25 -7.68 13.28
CA ILE A 104 14.32 -6.88 12.46
C ILE A 104 12.94 -6.93 13.12
N ILE A 105 12.42 -5.77 13.52
CA ILE A 105 11.08 -5.65 14.09
C ILE A 105 10.04 -5.65 12.98
N VAL A 106 8.96 -6.45 13.15
CA VAL A 106 7.79 -6.51 12.26
C VAL A 106 6.53 -6.53 13.12
N PRO A 107 5.60 -5.57 12.96
CA PRO A 107 4.27 -5.67 13.57
C PRO A 107 3.48 -6.87 13.02
N ASP A 108 2.68 -7.51 13.87
CA ASP A 108 1.83 -8.64 13.46
C ASP A 108 0.65 -8.23 12.54
N HIS A 109 0.37 -6.93 12.44
CA HIS A 109 -0.53 -6.34 11.45
C HIS A 109 0.10 -6.13 10.06
N SER A 110 1.39 -6.39 9.87
CA SER A 110 2.08 -6.18 8.59
C SER A 110 1.63 -7.18 7.52
N TYR A 111 1.81 -6.78 6.26
CA TYR A 111 1.44 -7.60 5.12
C TYR A 111 2.24 -8.91 5.07
N GLN A 112 1.55 -10.07 4.93
CA GLN A 112 2.17 -11.39 5.02
C GLN A 112 3.36 -11.59 4.07
N ALA A 113 3.28 -11.07 2.84
CA ALA A 113 4.40 -11.23 1.90
C ALA A 113 5.64 -10.43 2.33
N CYS A 114 5.46 -9.28 2.99
CA CYS A 114 6.57 -8.52 3.54
C CYS A 114 7.17 -9.21 4.77
N TRP A 115 6.34 -9.79 5.63
CA TRP A 115 6.79 -10.63 6.73
C TRP A 115 7.62 -11.82 6.23
N ASN A 116 7.09 -12.58 5.25
CA ASN A 116 7.83 -13.70 4.65
C ASN A 116 9.18 -13.25 4.05
N ALA A 117 9.27 -12.02 3.54
CA ALA A 117 10.53 -11.47 3.04
C ALA A 117 11.53 -11.19 4.17
N VAL A 118 11.06 -10.73 5.34
CA VAL A 118 11.89 -10.57 6.55
C VAL A 118 12.38 -11.93 7.02
N ASP A 119 11.49 -12.90 7.20
CA ASP A 119 11.86 -14.27 7.63
C ASP A 119 12.91 -14.89 6.69
N PHE A 120 12.75 -14.71 5.38
CA PHE A 120 13.70 -15.21 4.39
C PHE A 120 15.12 -14.66 4.58
N VAL A 121 15.28 -13.37 4.90
CA VAL A 121 16.62 -12.78 5.06
C VAL A 121 17.21 -13.07 6.45
N THR A 122 16.38 -13.12 7.48
CA THR A 122 16.81 -13.43 8.85
C THR A 122 17.24 -14.88 8.98
N GLU A 123 16.47 -15.84 8.43
CA GLU A 123 16.86 -17.26 8.37
C GLU A 123 18.20 -17.47 7.65
N LYS A 124 18.43 -16.74 6.56
CA LYS A 124 19.64 -16.86 5.75
C LYS A 124 20.89 -16.33 6.45
N SER A 125 20.76 -15.24 7.22
CA SER A 125 21.87 -14.54 7.86
C SER A 125 22.14 -14.99 9.31
N GLY A 126 21.20 -15.71 9.95
CA GLY A 126 21.23 -15.98 11.37
C GLY A 126 20.71 -14.81 12.22
N ALA A 127 20.17 -13.78 11.60
CA ALA A 127 19.42 -12.71 12.26
C ALA A 127 18.04 -13.21 12.73
N LYS A 128 17.28 -12.36 13.42
CA LYS A 128 16.00 -12.72 14.03
C LYS A 128 14.88 -11.78 13.59
N THR A 129 13.72 -12.33 13.30
CA THR A 129 12.47 -11.59 13.22
C THR A 129 11.93 -11.38 14.64
N VAL A 130 11.75 -10.12 15.05
CA VAL A 130 11.13 -9.75 16.34
C VAL A 130 9.72 -9.25 16.05
N VAL A 131 8.71 -9.97 16.53
CA VAL A 131 7.31 -9.64 16.29
C VAL A 131 6.84 -8.65 17.35
N ALA A 132 6.35 -7.49 16.92
CA ALA A 132 5.61 -6.57 17.77
C ALA A 132 4.13 -6.94 17.72
N GLU A 133 3.64 -7.59 18.78
CA GLU A 133 2.24 -8.07 18.89
C GLU A 133 1.31 -6.91 19.27
N ILE A 134 0.63 -6.34 18.28
CA ILE A 134 -0.36 -5.27 18.46
C ILE A 134 -1.74 -5.92 18.56
N PRO A 135 -2.53 -5.67 19.62
CA PRO A 135 -3.88 -6.22 19.73
C PRO A 135 -4.75 -5.82 18.53
N PHE A 136 -5.71 -6.69 18.16
CA PHE A 136 -6.71 -6.33 17.14
C PHE A 136 -7.50 -5.08 17.52
N ARG A 137 -7.74 -4.89 18.82
CA ARG A 137 -8.37 -3.71 19.40
C ARG A 137 -7.33 -2.88 20.14
N VAL A 138 -7.20 -1.61 19.76
CA VAL A 138 -6.32 -0.65 20.41
C VAL A 138 -7.07 0.61 20.81
N GLU A 139 -6.69 1.22 21.93
CA GLU A 139 -7.32 2.43 22.45
C GLU A 139 -6.80 3.72 21.79
N GLY A 140 -5.59 3.66 21.20
CA GLY A 140 -4.99 4.83 20.55
C GLY A 140 -3.56 4.58 20.06
N THR A 141 -3.00 5.61 19.45
CA THR A 141 -1.66 5.56 18.84
C THR A 141 -0.54 5.28 19.81
N GLN A 142 -0.67 5.77 21.07
CA GLN A 142 0.39 5.59 22.09
C GLN A 142 0.60 4.13 22.44
N GLU A 143 -0.46 3.34 22.52
CA GLU A 143 -0.37 1.90 22.76
C GLU A 143 0.45 1.19 21.69
N VAL A 144 0.22 1.54 20.41
CA VAL A 144 0.99 1.00 19.28
C VAL A 144 2.46 1.41 19.35
N ILE A 145 2.73 2.68 19.68
CA ILE A 145 4.08 3.21 19.84
C ILE A 145 4.82 2.47 20.95
N ASP A 146 4.19 2.33 22.13
CA ASP A 146 4.81 1.68 23.28
C ASP A 146 5.14 0.21 22.99
N ILE A 147 4.27 -0.51 22.28
CA ILE A 147 4.51 -1.90 21.89
C ILE A 147 5.71 -2.01 20.97
N ILE A 148 5.75 -1.21 19.89
CA ILE A 148 6.85 -1.27 18.91
C ILE A 148 8.18 -0.86 19.54
N LEU A 149 8.19 0.23 20.31
CA LEU A 149 9.41 0.72 20.94
C LEU A 149 9.88 -0.19 22.08
N GLY A 150 8.94 -0.89 22.72
CA GLY A 150 9.24 -1.91 23.74
C GLY A 150 9.93 -3.16 23.18
N ALA A 151 9.79 -3.42 21.87
CA ALA A 151 10.46 -4.51 21.17
C ALA A 151 11.91 -4.19 20.75
N VAL A 152 12.35 -2.92 20.84
CA VAL A 152 13.70 -2.48 20.45
C VAL A 152 14.74 -2.95 21.47
N THR A 153 15.81 -3.56 20.97
CA THR A 153 16.99 -3.97 21.74
C THR A 153 18.27 -3.37 21.12
N ASP A 154 19.43 -3.58 21.76
CA ASP A 154 20.73 -3.18 21.21
C ASP A 154 21.12 -3.95 19.92
N ARG A 155 20.38 -4.99 19.57
CA ARG A 155 20.56 -5.79 18.34
C ARG A 155 19.61 -5.40 17.23
N THR A 156 18.63 -4.54 17.47
CA THR A 156 17.67 -4.11 16.47
C THR A 156 18.32 -3.18 15.44
N VAL A 157 18.39 -3.61 14.20
CA VAL A 157 19.01 -2.85 13.08
C VAL A 157 17.99 -2.23 12.14
N LEU A 158 16.78 -2.83 12.05
CA LEU A 158 15.72 -2.38 11.16
C LEU A 158 14.34 -2.58 11.80
N ALA A 159 13.40 -1.70 11.50
CA ALA A 159 11.98 -1.90 11.74
C ALA A 159 11.20 -1.74 10.42
N LEU A 160 10.38 -2.75 10.08
CA LEU A 160 9.40 -2.67 8.99
C LEU A 160 8.11 -2.08 9.55
N ILE A 161 7.73 -0.89 9.14
CA ILE A 161 6.55 -0.16 9.64
C ILE A 161 5.62 0.16 8.49
N ASP A 162 4.34 -0.19 8.63
CA ASP A 162 3.30 0.19 7.65
C ASP A 162 2.85 1.64 7.87
N THR A 163 2.48 2.36 6.82
CA THR A 163 1.71 3.63 6.94
C THR A 163 0.26 3.35 7.32
N VAL A 164 -0.34 2.38 6.63
CA VAL A 164 -1.66 1.82 6.90
C VAL A 164 -1.56 0.32 6.70
N THR A 165 -1.92 -0.44 7.73
CA THR A 165 -1.80 -1.89 7.72
C THR A 165 -2.70 -2.54 6.68
N SER A 166 -2.17 -3.47 5.90
CA SER A 166 -2.95 -4.12 4.84
C SER A 166 -4.10 -4.98 5.40
N PRO A 167 -3.91 -5.84 6.41
CA PRO A 167 -4.99 -6.69 6.91
C PRO A 167 -6.13 -5.89 7.54
N THR A 168 -5.84 -4.96 8.42
CA THR A 168 -6.83 -4.29 9.28
C THR A 168 -7.18 -2.86 8.84
N GLY A 169 -6.38 -2.25 7.95
CA GLY A 169 -6.59 -0.87 7.52
C GLY A 169 -6.33 0.17 8.62
N MET A 170 -5.61 -0.21 9.66
CA MET A 170 -5.23 0.70 10.75
C MET A 170 -4.15 1.68 10.27
N ARG A 171 -4.41 2.98 10.38
CA ARG A 171 -3.39 4.01 10.19
C ARG A 171 -2.43 3.97 11.38
N MET A 172 -1.19 3.62 11.08
CA MET A 172 -0.12 3.57 12.08
C MET A 172 0.35 4.98 12.44
N PRO A 173 0.85 5.20 13.66
CA PRO A 173 1.53 6.44 14.03
C PRO A 173 2.97 6.46 13.46
N PHE A 174 3.09 6.28 12.14
CA PHE A 174 4.36 6.05 11.47
C PHE A 174 5.29 7.27 11.54
N GLU A 175 4.72 8.48 11.56
CA GLU A 175 5.50 9.72 11.66
C GLU A 175 6.31 9.73 12.96
N GLU A 176 5.67 9.44 14.07
CA GLU A 176 6.35 9.40 15.38
C GLU A 176 7.27 8.18 15.51
N LEU A 177 6.85 7.03 15.00
CA LEU A 177 7.66 5.81 15.02
C LEU A 177 8.97 5.97 14.23
N VAL A 178 8.94 6.59 13.04
CA VAL A 178 10.14 6.88 12.25
C VAL A 178 11.13 7.71 13.05
N VAL A 179 10.68 8.82 13.65
CA VAL A 179 11.52 9.70 14.46
C VAL A 179 12.11 8.96 15.65
N GLN A 180 11.28 8.23 16.40
CA GLN A 180 11.72 7.57 17.64
C GLN A 180 12.63 6.37 17.38
N LEU A 181 12.40 5.57 16.33
CA LEU A 181 13.25 4.44 15.97
C LEU A 181 14.61 4.92 15.44
N GLN A 182 14.61 5.89 14.51
CA GLN A 182 15.85 6.40 13.94
C GLN A 182 16.71 7.14 15.01
N SER A 183 16.09 7.82 15.99
CA SER A 183 16.84 8.41 17.12
C SER A 183 17.56 7.38 18.00
N ARG A 184 17.13 6.12 17.96
CA ARG A 184 17.74 4.98 18.66
C ARG A 184 18.74 4.21 17.78
N GLY A 185 19.00 4.70 16.56
CA GLY A 185 19.92 4.06 15.62
C GLY A 185 19.30 2.90 14.83
N VAL A 186 17.96 2.72 14.90
CA VAL A 186 17.22 1.70 14.13
C VAL A 186 16.76 2.31 12.81
N ASP A 187 17.20 1.76 11.69
CA ASP A 187 16.68 2.18 10.38
C ASP A 187 15.21 1.76 10.23
N VAL A 188 14.43 2.56 9.50
CA VAL A 188 13.03 2.23 9.20
C VAL A 188 12.87 1.96 7.71
N LEU A 189 12.27 0.81 7.39
CA LEU A 189 11.69 0.50 6.10
C LEU A 189 10.17 0.76 6.19
N LEU A 190 9.75 1.91 5.67
CA LEU A 190 8.35 2.30 5.67
C LEU A 190 7.61 1.62 4.50
N ASP A 191 6.73 0.67 4.83
CA ASP A 191 5.79 0.09 3.85
C ASP A 191 4.59 1.03 3.67
N ALA A 192 4.68 1.86 2.65
CA ALA A 192 3.63 2.76 2.23
C ALA A 192 2.78 2.16 1.08
N ALA A 193 2.59 0.82 1.06
CA ALA A 193 1.72 0.18 0.06
C ALA A 193 0.33 0.80 0.03
N HIS A 194 -0.15 1.29 1.18
CA HIS A 194 -1.37 2.06 1.37
C HIS A 194 -1.05 3.51 1.81
N GLY A 195 0.01 4.12 1.29
CA GLY A 195 0.40 5.50 1.65
C GLY A 195 -0.08 6.54 0.64
N PRO A 196 0.49 6.56 -0.58
CA PRO A 196 0.23 7.61 -1.58
C PRO A 196 -1.25 7.71 -1.95
N GLY A 197 -1.87 8.87 -1.73
CA GLY A 197 -3.26 9.15 -2.07
C GLY A 197 -4.31 8.75 -1.03
N ILE A 198 -3.90 8.20 0.12
CA ILE A 198 -4.80 7.81 1.22
C ILE A 198 -4.44 8.48 2.55
N VAL A 199 -3.16 8.74 2.77
CA VAL A 199 -2.66 9.55 3.89
C VAL A 199 -1.68 10.59 3.38
N PRO A 200 -1.56 11.75 4.04
CA PRO A 200 -0.47 12.67 3.77
C PRO A 200 0.88 11.96 3.97
N LEU A 201 1.76 12.09 2.99
CA LEU A 201 3.08 11.46 3.05
C LEU A 201 4.12 12.47 2.57
N ASP A 202 4.89 13.01 3.50
CA ASP A 202 5.97 13.96 3.27
C ASP A 202 7.31 13.28 3.55
N LEU A 203 7.99 12.83 2.49
CA LEU A 203 9.23 12.07 2.63
C LEU A 203 10.43 12.94 3.00
N ALA A 204 10.38 14.25 2.73
CA ALA A 204 11.44 15.17 3.16
C ALA A 204 11.37 15.43 4.67
N GLU A 205 10.16 15.58 5.22
CA GLU A 205 9.96 15.76 6.67
C GLU A 205 10.26 14.48 7.44
N LEU A 206 9.81 13.33 6.93
CA LEU A 206 10.03 12.03 7.57
C LEU A 206 11.50 11.62 7.61
N ASP A 207 12.30 12.01 6.63
CA ASP A 207 13.72 11.63 6.47
C ASP A 207 13.97 10.12 6.76
N VAL A 208 13.02 9.29 6.34
CA VAL A 208 13.05 7.84 6.57
C VAL A 208 14.12 7.16 5.73
N ALA A 209 14.81 6.16 6.29
CA ALA A 209 15.91 5.46 5.62
C ALA A 209 15.45 4.84 4.29
N TYR A 210 14.30 4.16 4.30
CA TYR A 210 13.70 3.52 3.13
C TYR A 210 12.18 3.68 3.15
N CYS A 211 11.58 3.99 2.00
CA CYS A 211 10.13 4.00 1.83
C CYS A 211 9.74 3.36 0.50
N THR A 212 8.79 2.46 0.51
CA THR A 212 8.22 1.88 -0.72
C THR A 212 6.70 1.90 -0.67
N GLY A 213 6.05 2.17 -1.80
CA GLY A 213 4.58 2.27 -1.83
C GLY A 213 3.99 1.98 -3.20
N ASN A 214 2.72 1.55 -3.21
CA ASN A 214 2.02 1.23 -4.44
C ASN A 214 1.34 2.47 -5.05
N CYS A 215 1.72 2.83 -6.27
CA CYS A 215 1.00 3.83 -7.06
C CYS A 215 -0.30 3.25 -7.65
N HIS A 216 -0.32 1.94 -7.95
CA HIS A 216 -1.49 1.28 -8.55
C HIS A 216 -2.66 1.05 -7.58
N LYS A 217 -2.52 1.37 -6.28
CA LYS A 217 -3.63 1.37 -5.33
C LYS A 217 -4.30 2.73 -5.33
N TRP A 218 -3.93 3.62 -4.44
CA TRP A 218 -4.67 4.86 -4.16
C TRP A 218 -4.34 6.04 -5.08
N LEU A 219 -3.17 6.03 -5.77
CA LEU A 219 -2.94 6.92 -6.91
C LEU A 219 -3.63 6.43 -8.19
N CYS A 220 -4.25 5.25 -8.16
CA CYS A 220 -5.04 4.68 -9.24
C CYS A 220 -4.29 4.54 -10.57
N THR A 221 -2.97 4.32 -10.56
CA THR A 221 -2.22 3.98 -11.77
C THR A 221 -2.52 2.56 -12.23
N PRO A 222 -2.14 2.16 -13.45
CA PRO A 222 -2.22 0.76 -13.86
C PRO A 222 -1.38 -0.16 -12.96
N LYS A 223 -1.78 -1.43 -12.84
CA LYS A 223 -1.09 -2.45 -12.04
C LYS A 223 0.35 -2.62 -12.51
N GLY A 224 1.26 -2.89 -11.57
CA GLY A 224 2.69 -2.96 -11.84
C GLY A 224 3.44 -1.63 -11.62
N SER A 225 2.81 -0.68 -10.91
CA SER A 225 3.38 0.63 -10.59
C SER A 225 3.53 0.81 -9.08
N ALA A 226 4.76 0.97 -8.64
CA ALA A 226 5.16 1.29 -7.27
C ALA A 226 6.48 2.05 -7.28
N PHE A 227 6.82 2.65 -6.15
CA PHE A 227 8.09 3.35 -5.98
C PHE A 227 8.92 2.76 -4.84
N LEU A 228 10.21 3.07 -4.88
CA LEU A 228 11.15 2.91 -3.78
C LEU A 228 11.92 4.23 -3.63
N HIS A 229 11.87 4.82 -2.44
CA HIS A 229 12.66 5.98 -2.06
C HIS A 229 13.72 5.57 -1.04
N ILE A 230 14.96 5.99 -1.27
CA ILE A 230 16.11 5.64 -0.44
C ILE A 230 16.80 6.92 -0.01
N ARG A 231 16.98 7.11 1.30
CA ARG A 231 17.70 8.24 1.85
C ARG A 231 19.17 8.25 1.35
N LYS A 232 19.74 9.42 1.17
CA LYS A 232 21.04 9.62 0.52
C LYS A 232 22.15 8.74 1.10
N ASP A 233 22.22 8.62 2.42
CA ASP A 233 23.25 7.85 3.15
C ASP A 233 23.09 6.33 3.03
N ARG A 234 21.95 5.86 2.51
CA ARG A 234 21.62 4.44 2.32
C ARG A 234 21.66 3.99 0.85
N ARG A 235 21.69 4.91 -0.13
CA ARG A 235 21.63 4.56 -1.57
C ARG A 235 22.74 3.62 -2.03
N GLY A 236 23.96 3.81 -1.51
CA GLY A 236 25.09 2.95 -1.87
C GLY A 236 24.97 1.49 -1.46
N LEU A 237 24.05 1.17 -0.55
CA LEU A 237 23.81 -0.19 -0.05
C LEU A 237 22.77 -0.95 -0.88
N VAL A 238 21.84 -0.22 -1.55
CA VAL A 238 20.67 -0.83 -2.16
C VAL A 238 20.88 -1.08 -3.64
N ARG A 239 20.62 -2.30 -4.08
CA ARG A 239 20.71 -2.74 -5.46
C ARG A 239 19.34 -3.31 -5.93
N PRO A 240 18.96 -3.14 -7.21
CA PRO A 240 17.72 -3.74 -7.72
C PRO A 240 17.76 -5.27 -7.62
N LEU A 241 16.60 -5.91 -7.49
CA LEU A 241 16.50 -7.38 -7.45
C LEU A 241 17.04 -8.05 -8.72
N SER A 242 16.92 -7.39 -9.86
CA SER A 242 17.49 -7.84 -11.13
C SER A 242 18.69 -6.97 -11.47
N ILE A 243 19.89 -7.57 -11.44
CA ILE A 243 21.11 -6.90 -11.84
C ILE A 243 21.16 -6.85 -13.37
N GLY A 244 20.93 -5.67 -13.93
CA GLY A 244 20.87 -5.40 -15.37
C GLY A 244 22.13 -4.71 -15.92
N HIS A 245 22.01 -4.17 -17.13
CA HIS A 245 23.10 -3.46 -17.82
C HIS A 245 23.60 -2.22 -17.05
N GLY A 246 22.73 -1.59 -16.23
CA GLY A 246 23.10 -0.46 -15.39
C GLY A 246 24.27 -0.76 -14.43
N ALA A 247 24.46 -2.03 -14.04
CA ALA A 247 25.58 -2.44 -13.18
C ALA A 247 26.96 -2.17 -13.79
N SER A 248 27.06 -2.12 -15.13
CA SER A 248 28.28 -1.82 -15.86
C SER A 248 28.40 -0.34 -16.24
N HIS A 249 27.48 0.51 -15.80
CA HIS A 249 27.54 1.95 -16.08
C HIS A 249 28.81 2.57 -15.48
N VAL A 250 29.49 3.37 -16.29
CA VAL A 250 30.70 4.10 -15.89
C VAL A 250 30.28 5.56 -15.64
N GLY A 251 30.13 5.90 -14.38
CA GLY A 251 29.67 7.20 -13.93
C GLY A 251 29.85 7.34 -12.42
N ASP A 252 29.31 8.39 -11.85
CA ASP A 252 29.28 8.54 -10.39
C ASP A 252 28.25 7.60 -9.72
N ALA A 253 28.22 7.59 -8.39
CA ALA A 253 27.35 6.69 -7.63
C ALA A 253 25.85 6.97 -7.86
N GLN A 254 25.48 8.23 -8.13
CA GLN A 254 24.10 8.63 -8.41
C GLN A 254 23.67 8.17 -9.80
N GLU A 255 24.48 8.41 -10.81
CA GLU A 255 24.21 7.94 -12.17
C GLU A 255 24.09 6.42 -12.22
N LYS A 256 24.96 5.70 -11.50
CA LYS A 256 24.89 4.24 -11.40
C LYS A 256 23.59 3.76 -10.75
N PHE A 257 23.19 4.37 -9.63
CA PHE A 257 21.93 4.07 -8.95
C PHE A 257 20.73 4.25 -9.90
N GLU A 258 20.66 5.40 -10.59
CA GLU A 258 19.57 5.69 -11.52
C GLU A 258 19.50 4.67 -12.67
N PHE A 259 20.64 4.37 -13.31
CA PHE A 259 20.66 3.43 -14.43
C PHE A 259 20.32 1.99 -14.02
N GLU A 260 20.80 1.53 -12.86
CA GLU A 260 20.50 0.19 -12.36
C GLU A 260 19.00 -0.02 -12.13
N PHE A 261 18.31 0.99 -11.61
CA PHE A 261 16.88 0.92 -11.35
C PHE A 261 16.03 1.29 -12.56
N ALA A 262 16.47 2.21 -13.41
CA ALA A 262 15.71 2.58 -14.61
C ALA A 262 15.60 1.41 -15.61
N TRP A 263 16.60 0.53 -15.66
CA TRP A 263 16.62 -0.57 -16.63
C TRP A 263 16.99 -1.92 -15.98
N PRO A 264 16.07 -2.53 -15.21
CA PRO A 264 16.30 -3.86 -14.64
C PRO A 264 16.19 -5.00 -15.66
N GLY A 265 15.78 -4.70 -16.91
CA GLY A 265 15.55 -5.61 -18.02
C GLY A 265 14.33 -5.20 -18.85
N THR A 266 14.12 -5.86 -20.00
CA THR A 266 12.98 -5.56 -20.86
C THR A 266 11.67 -5.91 -20.17
N GLN A 267 10.81 -4.93 -19.99
CA GLN A 267 9.49 -5.05 -19.38
C GLN A 267 8.56 -3.95 -19.92
N ASP A 268 7.26 -4.01 -19.60
CA ASP A 268 6.33 -2.93 -19.89
C ASP A 268 6.50 -1.81 -18.83
N PRO A 269 7.06 -0.64 -19.18
CA PRO A 269 7.23 0.47 -18.26
C PRO A 269 5.98 1.35 -18.13
N THR A 270 4.97 1.12 -18.94
CA THR A 270 3.82 2.03 -19.07
C THR A 270 3.06 2.26 -17.77
N PRO A 271 2.98 1.32 -16.79
CA PRO A 271 2.37 1.61 -15.50
C PRO A 271 3.04 2.75 -14.75
N TRP A 272 4.37 2.85 -14.79
CA TRP A 272 5.12 3.95 -14.17
C TRP A 272 4.95 5.26 -14.91
N LEU A 273 4.98 5.20 -16.25
CA LEU A 273 4.85 6.38 -17.12
C LEU A 273 3.46 7.03 -17.03
N CYS A 274 2.45 6.32 -16.51
CA CYS A 274 1.11 6.84 -16.24
C CYS A 274 0.99 7.61 -14.90
N ILE A 275 2.02 7.62 -14.05
CA ILE A 275 1.97 8.27 -12.73
C ILE A 275 1.59 9.75 -12.83
N PRO A 276 2.24 10.58 -13.70
CA PRO A 276 1.89 11.99 -13.83
C PRO A 276 0.42 12.19 -14.21
N LYS A 277 -0.07 11.38 -15.16
CA LYS A 277 -1.47 11.44 -15.61
C LYS A 277 -2.46 11.06 -14.49
N ALA A 278 -2.13 10.06 -13.69
CA ALA A 278 -2.98 9.65 -12.58
C ALA A 278 -3.03 10.72 -11.48
N ILE A 279 -1.88 11.31 -11.10
CA ILE A 279 -1.81 12.38 -10.10
C ILE A 279 -2.63 13.59 -10.54
N GLU A 280 -2.44 14.06 -11.79
CA GLU A 280 -3.15 15.19 -12.36
C GLU A 280 -4.66 14.93 -12.41
N TYR A 281 -5.05 13.79 -13.01
CA TYR A 281 -6.45 13.48 -13.29
C TYR A 281 -7.27 13.27 -12.03
N ILE A 282 -6.81 12.44 -11.11
CA ILE A 282 -7.50 12.16 -9.84
C ILE A 282 -7.56 13.44 -8.99
N GLY A 283 -6.43 14.14 -8.84
CA GLY A 283 -6.39 15.40 -8.09
C GLY A 283 -7.31 16.49 -8.66
N GLY A 284 -7.60 16.43 -9.95
CA GLY A 284 -8.53 17.37 -10.63
C GLY A 284 -10.02 17.01 -10.52
N LEU A 285 -10.39 15.85 -9.93
CA LEU A 285 -11.80 15.42 -9.84
C LEU A 285 -12.62 16.19 -8.80
N VAL A 286 -11.95 16.84 -7.85
CA VAL A 286 -12.59 17.67 -6.81
C VAL A 286 -11.83 18.99 -6.67
N GLU A 287 -12.51 20.04 -6.19
CA GLU A 287 -11.96 21.40 -6.14
C GLU A 287 -10.75 21.51 -5.20
N GLY A 288 -10.81 20.86 -4.02
CA GLY A 288 -9.72 20.87 -3.04
C GLY A 288 -8.59 19.85 -3.32
N GLY A 289 -8.63 19.17 -4.47
CA GLY A 289 -7.57 18.24 -4.89
C GLY A 289 -7.37 17.05 -3.96
N TRP A 290 -6.15 16.56 -3.88
CA TRP A 290 -5.80 15.37 -3.10
C TRP A 290 -6.15 15.46 -1.61
N PRO A 291 -5.95 16.58 -0.92
CA PRO A 291 -6.37 16.71 0.49
C PRO A 291 -7.87 16.45 0.68
N GLU A 292 -8.72 17.01 -0.18
CA GLU A 292 -10.17 16.80 -0.15
C GLU A 292 -10.54 15.34 -0.47
N ILE A 293 -9.83 14.70 -1.41
CA ILE A 293 -10.04 13.27 -1.73
C ILE A 293 -9.77 12.39 -0.52
N MET A 294 -8.66 12.60 0.16
CA MET A 294 -8.28 11.86 1.37
C MET A 294 -9.33 12.05 2.47
N GLU A 295 -9.78 13.30 2.70
CA GLU A 295 -10.81 13.61 3.70
C GLU A 295 -12.16 12.96 3.37
N ARG A 296 -12.62 13.05 2.12
CA ARG A 296 -13.87 12.40 1.67
C ARG A 296 -13.83 10.89 1.84
N ASN A 297 -12.73 10.26 1.45
CA ASN A 297 -12.56 8.82 1.56
C ASN A 297 -12.47 8.38 3.03
N HIS A 298 -11.78 9.15 3.87
CA HIS A 298 -11.73 8.94 5.32
C HIS A 298 -13.13 9.03 5.95
N ALA A 299 -13.85 10.13 5.71
CA ALA A 299 -15.18 10.33 6.28
C ALA A 299 -16.15 9.20 5.87
N LEU A 300 -16.11 8.81 4.59
CA LEU A 300 -16.96 7.73 4.08
C LEU A 300 -16.60 6.36 4.69
N ALA A 301 -15.30 6.09 4.93
CA ALA A 301 -14.86 4.86 5.57
C ALA A 301 -15.28 4.79 7.04
N VAL A 302 -15.17 5.90 7.79
CA VAL A 302 -15.59 6.01 9.19
C VAL A 302 -17.10 5.81 9.31
N GLU A 303 -17.90 6.49 8.49
CA GLU A 303 -19.34 6.36 8.50
C GLU A 303 -19.80 4.96 8.08
N GLY A 304 -19.22 4.41 7.01
CA GLY A 304 -19.47 3.04 6.55
C GLY A 304 -19.14 1.99 7.63
N ARG A 305 -18.01 2.15 8.33
CA ARG A 305 -17.64 1.30 9.47
C ARG A 305 -18.69 1.36 10.58
N SER A 306 -19.11 2.56 10.94
CA SER A 306 -20.12 2.78 12.01
C SER A 306 -21.43 2.07 11.69
N ILE A 307 -21.94 2.21 10.46
CA ILE A 307 -23.17 1.57 9.98
C ILE A 307 -23.08 0.04 10.12
N ILE A 308 -21.95 -0.52 9.71
CA ILE A 308 -21.78 -1.98 9.73
C ILE A 308 -21.59 -2.49 11.16
N CYS A 309 -20.81 -1.79 12.01
CA CYS A 309 -20.66 -2.13 13.43
C CYS A 309 -22.03 -2.14 14.15
N GLU A 310 -22.85 -1.10 13.93
CA GLU A 310 -24.21 -1.04 14.48
C GLU A 310 -25.07 -2.22 13.99
N ALA A 311 -24.98 -2.53 12.70
CA ALA A 311 -25.74 -3.63 12.10
C ALA A 311 -25.38 -5.00 12.68
N LEU A 312 -24.13 -5.23 13.02
CA LEU A 312 -23.59 -6.48 13.59
C LEU A 312 -23.60 -6.50 15.11
N GLY A 313 -23.91 -5.38 15.78
CA GLY A 313 -23.83 -5.26 17.24
C GLY A 313 -22.41 -5.34 17.79
N THR A 314 -21.41 -5.00 16.98
CA THR A 314 -19.99 -4.98 17.36
C THR A 314 -19.48 -3.56 17.58
N THR A 315 -18.27 -3.44 18.13
CA THR A 315 -17.61 -2.14 18.36
C THR A 315 -16.42 -1.96 17.41
N THR A 316 -16.04 -0.70 17.18
CA THR A 316 -14.88 -0.37 16.34
C THR A 316 -13.58 -0.91 16.98
N PRO A 317 -12.65 -1.50 16.21
CA PRO A 317 -11.43 -2.06 16.76
C PRO A 317 -10.40 -0.99 17.18
N PHE A 318 -10.48 0.21 16.63
CA PHE A 318 -9.59 1.34 16.95
C PHE A 318 -10.30 2.68 16.68
N PRO A 319 -9.83 3.81 17.28
CA PRO A 319 -10.43 5.14 17.13
C PRO A 319 -10.52 5.60 15.66
N ASP A 320 -11.45 6.52 15.37
CA ASP A 320 -11.61 7.12 14.04
C ASP A 320 -10.34 7.80 13.51
N SER A 321 -9.53 8.38 14.40
CA SER A 321 -8.24 8.97 14.06
C SER A 321 -7.21 7.98 13.50
N MET A 322 -7.40 6.69 13.73
CA MET A 322 -6.59 5.59 13.20
C MET A 322 -7.24 4.90 11.98
N VAL A 323 -8.28 5.46 11.42
CA VAL A 323 -8.85 5.08 10.12
C VAL A 323 -8.22 5.92 9.03
N SER A 324 -8.09 5.35 7.83
CA SER A 324 -7.80 6.09 6.60
C SER A 324 -9.01 5.96 5.65
N ALA A 325 -8.83 5.47 4.44
CA ALA A 325 -9.93 5.03 3.58
C ALA A 325 -10.17 3.50 3.67
N LEU A 326 -9.54 2.84 4.62
CA LEU A 326 -9.71 1.42 4.96
C LEU A 326 -10.19 1.29 6.40
N ALA A 327 -11.09 0.35 6.66
CA ALA A 327 -11.54 0.06 8.02
C ALA A 327 -11.87 -1.42 8.19
N ALA A 328 -11.32 -2.03 9.25
CA ALA A 328 -11.71 -3.37 9.70
C ALA A 328 -12.96 -3.31 10.58
N ILE A 329 -13.80 -4.33 10.44
CA ILE A 329 -14.97 -4.57 11.26
C ILE A 329 -14.95 -6.04 11.70
N GLU A 330 -14.95 -6.28 13.00
CA GLU A 330 -15.07 -7.64 13.53
C GLU A 330 -16.44 -8.22 13.20
N MET A 331 -16.43 -9.47 12.78
CA MET A 331 -17.65 -10.23 12.49
C MET A 331 -17.99 -11.13 13.67
N PRO A 332 -19.28 -11.41 13.91
CA PRO A 332 -19.66 -12.47 14.85
C PRO A 332 -18.94 -13.77 14.47
N SER A 333 -18.34 -14.45 15.46
CA SER A 333 -17.67 -15.74 15.24
C SER A 333 -18.70 -16.87 15.42
N ASP A 334 -18.78 -17.74 14.41
CA ASP A 334 -19.50 -19.02 14.49
C ASP A 334 -18.58 -20.18 14.93
N GLY A 335 -17.34 -19.85 15.34
CA GLY A 335 -16.33 -20.81 15.83
C GLY A 335 -15.45 -21.43 14.74
N GLU A 336 -15.72 -21.22 13.46
CA GLU A 336 -14.89 -21.70 12.36
C GLU A 336 -14.17 -20.52 11.67
N VAL A 337 -12.94 -20.24 12.09
CA VAL A 337 -12.04 -19.34 11.37
C VAL A 337 -11.32 -20.17 10.31
N GLY A 338 -11.71 -20.01 9.05
CA GLY A 338 -11.05 -20.70 7.92
C GLY A 338 -9.58 -20.32 7.79
N ALA A 339 -8.75 -21.24 7.30
CA ALA A 339 -7.37 -20.93 6.96
C ALA A 339 -7.32 -19.90 5.81
N ILE A 340 -6.30 -19.03 5.81
CA ILE A 340 -6.04 -18.13 4.68
C ILE A 340 -5.75 -18.99 3.44
N SER A 341 -6.60 -18.89 2.42
CA SER A 341 -6.44 -19.58 1.14
C SER A 341 -6.34 -18.59 -0.01
N LEU A 342 -5.79 -19.04 -1.15
CA LEU A 342 -5.78 -18.24 -2.38
C LEU A 342 -7.19 -18.02 -2.95
N GLU A 343 -8.13 -18.88 -2.59
CA GLU A 343 -9.54 -18.78 -3.02
C GLU A 343 -10.35 -17.79 -2.16
N GLY A 344 -9.73 -17.24 -1.10
CA GLY A 344 -10.39 -16.34 -0.17
C GLY A 344 -11.26 -17.06 0.85
N ASP A 345 -11.96 -16.28 1.67
CA ASP A 345 -12.95 -16.78 2.64
C ASP A 345 -14.26 -17.14 1.89
N PRO A 346 -14.88 -18.30 2.16
CA PRO A 346 -16.15 -18.68 1.51
C PRO A 346 -17.26 -17.63 1.67
N PHE A 347 -17.26 -16.89 2.77
CA PHE A 347 -18.23 -15.84 2.99
C PHE A 347 -18.03 -14.63 2.07
N HIS A 348 -16.76 -14.30 1.72
CA HIS A 348 -16.45 -13.31 0.69
C HIS A 348 -17.09 -13.70 -0.65
N ASN A 349 -16.89 -14.97 -1.08
CA ASN A 349 -17.47 -15.46 -2.32
C ASN A 349 -19.01 -15.42 -2.29
N ARG A 350 -19.63 -15.79 -1.18
CA ARG A 350 -21.08 -15.69 -1.01
C ARG A 350 -21.61 -14.26 -1.11
N LEU A 351 -20.94 -13.27 -0.51
CA LEU A 351 -21.31 -11.85 -0.64
C LEU A 351 -21.22 -11.38 -2.09
N LEU A 352 -20.23 -11.85 -2.84
CA LEU A 352 -20.08 -11.53 -4.26
C LEU A 352 -21.17 -12.19 -5.09
N ASP A 353 -21.37 -13.49 -4.94
CA ASP A 353 -22.26 -14.29 -5.80
C ASP A 353 -23.75 -14.00 -5.56
N GLU A 354 -24.17 -13.84 -4.30
CA GLU A 354 -25.58 -13.63 -3.95
C GLU A 354 -25.98 -12.16 -3.96
N TYR A 355 -25.07 -11.25 -3.53
CA TYR A 355 -25.38 -9.84 -3.36
C TYR A 355 -24.63 -8.90 -4.33
N GLY A 356 -23.63 -9.40 -5.06
CA GLY A 356 -22.77 -8.57 -5.90
C GLY A 356 -21.93 -7.59 -5.08
N ILE A 357 -21.46 -7.99 -3.89
CA ILE A 357 -20.65 -7.18 -3.00
C ILE A 357 -19.22 -7.73 -2.97
N GLN A 358 -18.27 -6.92 -3.40
CA GLN A 358 -16.84 -7.24 -3.34
C GLN A 358 -16.23 -6.61 -2.09
N VAL A 359 -16.05 -7.40 -1.04
CA VAL A 359 -15.42 -7.00 0.22
C VAL A 359 -14.61 -8.16 0.78
N PRO A 360 -13.32 -7.99 1.16
CA PRO A 360 -12.52 -9.08 1.68
C PRO A 360 -12.91 -9.41 3.12
N VAL A 361 -12.85 -10.70 3.43
CA VAL A 361 -13.04 -11.27 4.76
C VAL A 361 -11.78 -12.04 5.13
N PHE A 362 -11.27 -11.83 6.35
CA PHE A 362 -10.01 -12.41 6.81
C PHE A 362 -10.17 -13.03 8.20
N PRO A 363 -9.42 -14.11 8.50
CA PRO A 363 -9.16 -14.54 9.86
C PRO A 363 -8.07 -13.68 10.49
N TRP A 364 -8.16 -13.38 11.79
CA TRP A 364 -7.05 -12.82 12.56
C TRP A 364 -6.07 -13.93 12.96
N ARG A 365 -4.76 -13.66 12.86
CA ARG A 365 -3.69 -14.66 12.92
C ARG A 365 -3.61 -15.47 14.21
N HIS A 366 -3.90 -14.84 15.35
CA HIS A 366 -3.63 -15.42 16.66
C HIS A 366 -4.90 -15.68 17.50
N HIS A 367 -6.07 -15.35 16.96
CA HIS A 367 -7.33 -15.42 17.69
C HIS A 367 -8.45 -15.94 16.78
N ASP A 368 -9.50 -16.48 17.38
CA ASP A 368 -10.74 -16.87 16.70
C ASP A 368 -11.58 -15.65 16.27
N ILE A 369 -10.90 -14.60 15.78
CA ILE A 369 -11.53 -13.40 15.26
C ILE A 369 -11.58 -13.50 13.74
N ARG A 370 -12.78 -13.29 13.20
CA ARG A 370 -13.03 -13.09 11.78
C ARG A 370 -13.43 -11.64 11.57
N TYR A 371 -12.92 -11.01 10.55
CA TYR A 371 -13.23 -9.61 10.25
C TYR A 371 -13.33 -9.37 8.75
N LEU A 372 -14.10 -8.38 8.39
CA LEU A 372 -14.12 -7.82 7.04
C LEU A 372 -13.38 -6.49 7.02
N ARG A 373 -12.84 -6.10 5.85
CA ARG A 373 -12.18 -4.82 5.65
C ARG A 373 -12.83 -4.06 4.49
N ILE A 374 -13.56 -3.00 4.80
CA ILE A 374 -14.12 -2.11 3.78
C ILE A 374 -13.04 -1.15 3.25
N SER A 375 -13.27 -0.65 2.04
CA SER A 375 -12.56 0.50 1.47
C SER A 375 -13.54 1.55 1.00
N ALA A 376 -13.12 2.82 1.04
CA ALA A 376 -13.85 3.95 0.49
C ALA A 376 -13.00 4.62 -0.60
N GLN A 377 -13.64 4.91 -1.75
CA GLN A 377 -13.03 5.66 -2.85
C GLN A 377 -14.10 6.56 -3.48
N LEU A 378 -13.70 7.58 -4.25
CA LEU A 378 -14.57 8.58 -4.87
C LEU A 378 -15.77 8.01 -5.63
N TYR A 379 -15.72 6.78 -6.08
CA TYR A 379 -16.82 6.10 -6.78
C TYR A 379 -17.83 5.42 -5.85
N ASN A 380 -17.53 5.33 -4.53
CA ASN A 380 -18.44 4.75 -3.57
C ASN A 380 -19.46 5.76 -3.04
N HIS A 381 -20.60 5.24 -2.60
CA HIS A 381 -21.68 5.96 -1.95
C HIS A 381 -22.08 5.27 -0.64
N LEU A 382 -22.59 6.04 0.32
CA LEU A 382 -23.01 5.51 1.63
C LEU A 382 -24.05 4.39 1.53
N ASP A 383 -24.93 4.43 0.52
CA ASP A 383 -25.92 3.38 0.26
C ASP A 383 -25.29 2.00 0.07
N GLU A 384 -24.03 1.90 -0.40
CA GLU A 384 -23.32 0.62 -0.57
C GLU A 384 -22.98 -0.02 0.77
N TYR A 385 -22.67 0.79 1.79
CA TYR A 385 -22.39 0.29 3.15
C TYR A 385 -23.66 -0.09 3.88
N HIS A 386 -24.77 0.62 3.68
CA HIS A 386 -26.09 0.19 4.15
C HIS A 386 -26.52 -1.13 3.48
N TYR A 387 -26.22 -1.28 2.19
CA TYR A 387 -26.52 -2.51 1.47
C TYR A 387 -25.69 -3.68 1.98
N LEU A 388 -24.39 -3.48 2.23
CA LEU A 388 -23.51 -4.47 2.87
C LEU A 388 -24.01 -4.83 4.28
N ALA A 389 -24.37 -3.84 5.10
CA ALA A 389 -24.89 -4.05 6.44
C ALA A 389 -26.18 -4.91 6.45
N HIS A 390 -27.06 -4.71 5.46
CA HIS A 390 -28.24 -5.54 5.29
C HIS A 390 -27.87 -6.97 4.88
N ALA A 391 -27.01 -7.15 3.89
CA ALA A 391 -26.55 -8.46 3.44
C ALA A 391 -25.91 -9.27 4.58
N LEU A 392 -25.12 -8.61 5.43
CA LEU A 392 -24.50 -9.21 6.60
C LEU A 392 -25.56 -9.70 7.61
N LYS A 393 -26.59 -8.91 7.91
CA LYS A 393 -27.68 -9.31 8.83
C LYS A 393 -28.48 -10.52 8.34
N GLU A 394 -28.61 -10.70 7.03
CA GLU A 394 -29.30 -11.86 6.45
C GLU A 394 -28.42 -13.11 6.38
N SER A 395 -27.10 -12.93 6.51
CA SER A 395 -26.10 -13.97 6.22
C SER A 395 -25.33 -14.47 7.44
N VAL A 396 -25.33 -13.73 8.54
CA VAL A 396 -24.75 -14.04 9.84
C VAL A 396 -25.91 -14.22 10.84
#